data_221ba5005f43a2759ee9518f795c7d78
#
_entry.id   221ba5005f43a2759ee9518f795c7d78
#
_cell.length_a   1.000
_cell.length_b   1.000
_cell.length_c   1.000
_cell.angle_alpha   90.00
_cell.angle_beta   90.00
_cell.angle_gamma   90.00
#
_symmetry.space_group_name_H-M   'P 1'
#
loop_
_entity.id
_entity.type
_entity.pdbx_description
1 polymer ?
#
loop_
_entity_poly.entity_id
_entity_poly.type
_entity_poly.pdbx_seq_one_letter_code
_entity_poly.pdbx_strand_id
1 'polypeptide(L)'
;MSREPQRIVLPTDLTAFDEIIDVRAPAEYAEDHVGGAVNLPVLNDDERVSVGTVYKQVSSFAARKQGAALVSRNIAGHLESHFSKKGRNYRPLFYCWRGGQRSGSIATILSSIGWDVSVVEGGYKAYRCEVLRVFEDTCPGLQLTVLNGYTGAGKTYLLQAMAEAGHQILDLEGMAQHKGSVFGGDPENPQPQQKRFESLVYEKLVSFDLEKPVYVEAESAKIGKLNLPNPLWQKMKEAPIIEIFSPLEERARHIINDYEDWIGDETRIEMTLDRLTGFHSSETIGKWKELAREKEWQALVEGLLEEHYDKRYTVGGTGHFNVPERRVDLPNHAKETLEQAVGEVVAR
;
A
#
# COMPACT_ATOMS: atom_id res chain seq x y z
N MET A 1 22.79 2.79 37.46
CA MET A 1 23.61 2.25 36.36
C MET A 1 22.86 2.56 35.07
N SER A 2 23.46 3.27 34.10
CA SER A 2 22.89 3.47 32.78
C SER A 2 22.84 2.12 32.09
N ARG A 3 21.66 1.70 31.62
CA ARG A 3 21.54 0.50 30.79
C ARG A 3 22.06 0.81 29.38
N GLU A 4 22.78 -0.11 28.76
CA GLU A 4 23.08 0.01 27.36
C GLU A 4 21.83 -0.31 26.53
N PRO A 5 21.59 0.38 25.39
CA PRO A 5 20.47 0.06 24.50
C PRO A 5 20.56 -1.40 24.03
N GLN A 6 19.42 -2.10 24.08
CA GLN A 6 19.34 -3.47 23.58
C GLN A 6 19.37 -3.50 22.05
N ARG A 7 20.02 -4.52 21.46
CA ARG A 7 19.97 -4.75 20.01
C ARG A 7 18.98 -5.83 19.71
N ILE A 8 18.06 -5.52 18.82
CA ILE A 8 16.96 -6.40 18.41
C ILE A 8 17.17 -6.80 16.94
N VAL A 9 17.15 -8.10 16.70
CA VAL A 9 17.24 -8.69 15.35
C VAL A 9 15.81 -8.94 14.84
N LEU A 10 15.52 -8.59 13.59
CA LEU A 10 14.26 -8.92 12.93
C LEU A 10 14.32 -10.34 12.33
N PRO A 11 13.17 -11.06 12.26
CA PRO A 11 11.86 -10.69 12.76
C PRO A 11 11.75 -10.75 14.28
N THR A 12 10.94 -9.83 14.86
CA THR A 12 10.62 -9.78 16.29
C THR A 12 9.18 -9.32 16.47
N ASP A 13 8.61 -9.63 17.62
CA ASP A 13 7.30 -9.10 17.99
C ASP A 13 7.41 -7.60 18.29
N LEU A 14 6.97 -6.79 17.35
CA LEU A 14 6.99 -5.34 17.46
C LEU A 14 5.98 -4.80 18.48
N THR A 15 4.95 -5.58 18.85
CA THR A 15 3.96 -5.19 19.86
C THR A 15 4.53 -5.20 21.28
N ALA A 16 5.72 -5.78 21.48
CA ALA A 16 6.45 -5.74 22.73
C ALA A 16 6.96 -4.34 23.11
N PHE A 17 6.96 -3.40 22.16
CA PHE A 17 7.43 -2.02 22.33
C PHE A 17 6.25 -1.05 22.38
N ASP A 18 6.38 0.00 23.21
CA ASP A 18 5.32 1.01 23.31
C ASP A 18 5.28 1.93 22.09
N GLU A 19 6.39 2.04 21.37
CA GLU A 19 6.49 2.87 20.16
C GLU A 19 7.70 2.45 19.30
N ILE A 20 7.49 2.43 18.00
CA ILE A 20 8.55 2.22 16.99
C ILE A 20 8.91 3.58 16.43
N ILE A 21 10.19 3.94 16.43
CA ILE A 21 10.64 5.27 16.06
C ILE A 21 11.68 5.22 14.96
N ASP A 22 11.31 5.80 13.82
CA ASP A 22 12.22 6.05 12.70
C ASP A 22 12.95 7.38 12.89
N VAL A 23 14.25 7.32 13.09
CA VAL A 23 15.07 8.52 13.23
C VAL A 23 15.75 8.95 11.93
N ARG A 24 15.33 8.40 10.80
CA ARG A 24 15.76 8.83 9.47
C ARG A 24 15.16 10.19 9.12
N ALA A 25 15.70 10.83 8.09
CA ALA A 25 15.15 12.07 7.56
C ALA A 25 13.71 11.88 7.05
N PRO A 26 12.86 12.94 7.05
CA PRO A 26 11.46 12.84 6.63
C PRO A 26 11.27 12.24 5.25
N ALA A 27 12.10 12.58 4.27
CA ALA A 27 12.04 12.01 2.93
C ALA A 27 12.37 10.50 2.90
N GLU A 28 13.30 10.03 3.75
CA GLU A 28 13.60 8.61 3.90
C GLU A 28 12.40 7.84 4.49
N TYR A 29 11.69 8.46 5.45
CA TYR A 29 10.48 7.90 6.06
C TYR A 29 9.30 7.87 5.09
N ALA A 30 9.10 8.95 4.33
CA ALA A 30 8.03 9.07 3.33
C ALA A 30 8.20 8.05 2.18
N GLU A 31 9.44 7.69 1.82
CA GLU A 31 9.69 6.66 0.82
C GLU A 31 9.18 5.28 1.27
N ASP A 32 9.50 4.89 2.52
CA ASP A 32 9.03 3.66 3.16
C ASP A 32 9.48 3.64 4.63
N HIS A 33 8.74 2.95 5.49
CA HIS A 33 9.03 2.80 6.92
C HIS A 33 8.43 1.50 7.48
N VAL A 34 8.86 1.12 8.67
CA VAL A 34 8.28 -0.01 9.43
C VAL A 34 6.85 0.36 9.83
N GLY A 35 5.90 -0.54 9.63
CA GLY A 35 4.49 -0.31 9.96
C GLY A 35 4.29 0.17 11.40
N GLY A 36 3.45 1.20 11.56
CA GLY A 36 3.19 1.82 12.86
C GLY A 36 4.32 2.67 13.43
N ALA A 37 5.45 2.83 12.72
CA ALA A 37 6.53 3.70 13.18
C ALA A 37 6.16 5.19 13.09
N VAL A 38 6.60 5.97 14.05
CA VAL A 38 6.56 7.43 14.01
C VAL A 38 7.91 7.99 13.57
N ASN A 39 7.91 9.09 12.82
CA ASN A 39 9.15 9.73 12.40
C ASN A 39 9.59 10.81 13.42
N LEU A 40 10.72 10.58 14.06
CA LEU A 40 11.41 11.56 14.90
C LEU A 40 12.84 11.76 14.37
N PRO A 41 13.00 12.54 13.30
CA PRO A 41 14.26 12.62 12.58
C PRO A 41 15.33 13.28 13.44
N VAL A 42 16.49 12.62 13.55
CA VAL A 42 17.67 13.24 14.19
C VAL A 42 18.48 14.11 13.22
N LEU A 43 18.11 14.10 11.95
CA LEU A 43 18.53 15.06 10.91
C LEU A 43 17.32 15.29 10.00
N ASN A 44 16.99 16.55 9.72
CA ASN A 44 16.04 16.88 8.65
C ASN A 44 16.65 16.61 7.27
N ASP A 45 15.89 16.82 6.18
CA ASP A 45 16.33 16.50 4.83
C ASP A 45 17.55 17.34 4.41
N ASP A 46 17.56 18.65 4.67
CA ASP A 46 18.67 19.55 4.33
C ASP A 46 19.94 19.20 5.13
N GLU A 47 19.79 18.95 6.42
CA GLU A 47 20.89 18.53 7.29
C GLU A 47 21.46 17.18 6.84
N ARG A 48 20.58 16.24 6.46
CA ARG A 48 20.97 14.93 5.93
C ARG A 48 21.75 15.03 4.64
N VAL A 49 21.33 15.91 3.71
CA VAL A 49 22.04 16.22 2.47
C VAL A 49 23.39 16.86 2.78
N SER A 50 23.43 17.88 3.63
CA SER A 50 24.63 18.61 4.01
C SER A 50 25.69 17.67 4.63
N VAL A 51 25.32 16.88 5.63
CA VAL A 51 26.23 15.89 6.27
C VAL A 51 26.70 14.85 5.25
N GLY A 52 25.81 14.38 4.35
CA GLY A 52 26.14 13.43 3.30
C GLY A 52 27.14 14.00 2.28
N THR A 53 27.02 15.26 1.94
CA THR A 53 27.94 15.98 1.05
C THR A 53 29.33 16.11 1.67
N VAL A 54 29.41 16.56 2.93
CA VAL A 54 30.67 16.64 3.66
C VAL A 54 31.36 15.27 3.78
N TYR A 55 30.57 14.22 4.00
CA TYR A 55 31.10 12.85 4.05
C TYR A 55 31.78 12.42 2.74
N LYS A 56 31.18 12.76 1.61
CA LYS A 56 31.69 12.38 0.28
C LYS A 56 32.81 13.29 -0.21
N GLN A 57 32.72 14.58 0.06
CA GLN A 57 33.58 15.61 -0.58
C GLN A 57 34.73 16.13 0.30
N VAL A 58 34.58 15.99 1.65
CA VAL A 58 35.58 16.51 2.59
C VAL A 58 36.25 15.37 3.36
N SER A 59 35.57 14.83 4.38
CA SER A 59 36.03 13.66 5.11
C SER A 59 34.95 13.07 5.99
N SER A 60 35.08 11.77 6.31
CA SER A 60 34.18 11.08 7.24
C SER A 60 34.26 11.67 8.66
N PHE A 61 35.40 12.19 9.07
CA PHE A 61 35.56 12.83 10.38
C PHE A 61 34.86 14.18 10.46
N ALA A 62 35.00 15.03 9.45
CA ALA A 62 34.30 16.31 9.37
C ALA A 62 32.77 16.13 9.36
N ALA A 63 32.28 15.18 8.57
CA ALA A 63 30.86 14.82 8.54
C ALA A 63 30.35 14.32 9.88
N ARG A 64 31.10 13.47 10.60
CA ARG A 64 30.73 13.00 11.94
C ARG A 64 30.67 14.13 12.95
N LYS A 65 31.63 15.07 12.92
CA LYS A 65 31.63 16.24 13.81
C LYS A 65 30.43 17.14 13.55
N GLN A 66 30.13 17.45 12.30
CA GLN A 66 28.96 18.25 11.91
C GLN A 66 27.66 17.52 12.28
N GLY A 67 27.56 16.25 11.91
CA GLY A 67 26.39 15.43 12.18
C GLY A 67 26.11 15.28 13.67
N ALA A 68 27.15 15.11 14.50
CA ALA A 68 26.98 15.03 15.96
C ALA A 68 26.36 16.29 16.55
N ALA A 69 26.78 17.49 16.09
CA ALA A 69 26.22 18.75 16.57
C ALA A 69 24.73 18.90 16.20
N LEU A 70 24.37 18.57 14.94
CA LEU A 70 22.99 18.64 14.45
C LEU A 70 22.09 17.59 15.16
N VAL A 71 22.54 16.35 15.22
CA VAL A 71 21.84 15.24 15.89
C VAL A 71 21.57 15.58 17.34
N SER A 72 22.56 16.11 18.10
CA SER A 72 22.38 16.47 19.51
C SER A 72 21.35 17.56 19.70
N ARG A 73 21.30 18.55 18.82
CA ARG A 73 20.30 19.64 18.87
C ARG A 73 18.89 19.07 18.61
N ASN A 74 18.72 18.24 17.61
CA ASN A 74 17.44 17.67 17.25
C ASN A 74 16.93 16.71 18.33
N ILE A 75 17.82 15.92 18.95
CA ILE A 75 17.46 15.05 20.08
C ILE A 75 16.99 15.91 21.28
N ALA A 76 17.63 17.05 21.58
CA ALA A 76 17.19 17.94 22.64
C ALA A 76 15.75 18.42 22.40
N GLY A 77 15.41 18.84 21.17
CA GLY A 77 14.04 19.20 20.81
C GLY A 77 13.03 18.05 20.96
N HIS A 78 13.42 16.82 20.60
CA HIS A 78 12.56 15.65 20.81
C HIS A 78 12.35 15.34 22.30
N LEU A 79 13.36 15.54 23.15
CA LEU A 79 13.23 15.37 24.60
C LEU A 79 12.25 16.37 25.20
N GLU A 80 12.31 17.63 24.78
CA GLU A 80 11.42 18.69 25.25
C GLU A 80 9.98 18.55 24.76
N SER A 81 9.77 17.95 23.61
CA SER A 81 8.45 17.81 22.99
C SER A 81 7.85 16.40 23.16
N HIS A 82 8.28 15.45 22.34
CA HIS A 82 7.69 14.11 22.27
C HIS A 82 7.91 13.29 23.54
N PHE A 83 9.14 13.27 24.08
CA PHE A 83 9.49 12.45 25.22
C PHE A 83 9.14 13.06 26.58
N SER A 84 8.86 14.36 26.65
CA SER A 84 8.51 15.03 27.90
C SER A 84 7.28 14.45 28.60
N LYS A 85 6.38 13.81 27.87
CA LYS A 85 5.14 13.21 28.37
C LYS A 85 5.23 11.70 28.62
N LYS A 86 6.37 11.06 28.32
CA LYS A 86 6.52 9.61 28.45
C LYS A 86 6.86 9.21 29.88
N GLY A 87 6.17 8.19 30.38
CA GLY A 87 6.36 7.67 31.74
C GLY A 87 7.65 6.85 31.88
N ARG A 88 7.96 6.47 33.12
CA ARG A 88 9.18 5.74 33.47
C ARG A 88 9.32 4.38 32.78
N ASN A 89 8.23 3.70 32.53
CA ASN A 89 8.22 2.34 31.98
C ASN A 89 8.17 2.32 30.44
N TYR A 90 8.36 3.47 29.79
CA TYR A 90 8.32 3.58 28.34
C TYR A 90 9.46 2.80 27.69
N ARG A 91 9.12 1.97 26.70
CA ARG A 91 10.02 1.05 25.99
C ARG A 91 10.00 1.33 24.47
N PRO A 92 10.76 2.30 24.00
CA PRO A 92 10.85 2.61 22.57
C PRO A 92 11.80 1.68 21.83
N LEU A 93 11.45 1.39 20.56
CA LEU A 93 12.31 0.73 19.60
C LEU A 93 12.74 1.74 18.53
N PHE A 94 14.03 1.98 18.40
CA PHE A 94 14.59 2.90 17.42
C PHE A 94 15.19 2.18 16.22
N TYR A 95 15.08 2.79 15.06
CA TYR A 95 15.90 2.39 13.93
C TYR A 95 16.33 3.59 13.09
N CYS A 96 17.44 3.43 12.36
CA CYS A 96 17.87 4.30 11.28
C CYS A 96 18.18 3.43 10.04
N TRP A 97 18.92 3.94 9.07
CA TRP A 97 19.21 3.20 7.85
C TRP A 97 19.88 1.82 8.07
N ARG A 98 20.87 1.73 8.99
CA ARG A 98 21.64 0.50 9.28
C ARG A 98 21.77 0.20 10.78
N GLY A 99 20.94 0.77 11.63
CA GLY A 99 21.05 0.58 13.09
C GLY A 99 22.38 1.10 13.68
N GLY A 100 22.94 2.14 13.07
CA GLY A 100 24.25 2.70 13.43
C GLY A 100 24.16 4.01 14.24
N GLN A 101 24.94 5.01 13.83
CA GLN A 101 25.17 6.24 14.62
C GLN A 101 23.89 7.04 14.92
N ARG A 102 22.98 7.21 13.96
CA ARG A 102 21.74 8.02 14.16
C ARG A 102 20.86 7.46 15.26
N SER A 103 20.46 6.19 15.17
CA SER A 103 19.63 5.54 16.18
C SER A 103 20.41 5.27 17.47
N GLY A 104 21.69 4.97 17.41
CA GLY A 104 22.54 4.76 18.60
C GLY A 104 22.69 6.03 19.43
N SER A 105 22.81 7.21 18.81
CA SER A 105 22.97 8.49 19.54
C SER A 105 21.75 8.80 20.42
N ILE A 106 20.55 8.74 19.87
CA ILE A 106 19.32 8.97 20.64
C ILE A 106 19.10 7.87 21.68
N ALA A 107 19.31 6.61 21.30
CA ALA A 107 19.13 5.47 22.20
C ALA A 107 20.05 5.58 23.43
N THR A 108 21.29 5.98 23.27
CA THR A 108 22.24 6.17 24.39
C THR A 108 21.75 7.25 25.36
N ILE A 109 21.27 8.39 24.83
CA ILE A 109 20.76 9.48 25.69
C ILE A 109 19.53 9.02 26.46
N LEU A 110 18.56 8.38 25.79
CA LEU A 110 17.33 7.93 26.45
C LEU A 110 17.57 6.82 27.45
N SER A 111 18.49 5.90 27.17
CA SER A 111 18.91 4.88 28.14
C SER A 111 19.59 5.49 29.37
N SER A 112 20.33 6.60 29.23
CA SER A 112 20.93 7.29 30.36
C SER A 112 19.91 8.00 31.27
N ILE A 113 18.72 8.34 30.75
CA ILE A 113 17.56 8.82 31.49
C ILE A 113 16.94 7.70 32.34
N GLY A 114 17.10 6.43 31.91
CA GLY A 114 16.62 5.25 32.62
C GLY A 114 15.50 4.48 31.93
N TRP A 115 15.16 4.83 30.69
CA TRP A 115 14.21 4.04 29.89
C TRP A 115 14.83 2.76 29.35
N ASP A 116 13.99 1.75 29.09
CA ASP A 116 14.38 0.47 28.48
C ASP A 116 14.35 0.60 26.96
N VAL A 117 15.47 1.04 26.39
CA VAL A 117 15.56 1.43 24.98
C VAL A 117 16.13 0.31 24.14
N SER A 118 15.50 0.05 22.99
CA SER A 118 15.95 -0.93 22.01
C SER A 118 16.27 -0.28 20.66
N VAL A 119 17.18 -0.93 19.89
CA VAL A 119 17.58 -0.49 18.55
C VAL A 119 17.56 -1.69 17.61
N VAL A 120 16.92 -1.55 16.45
CA VAL A 120 16.92 -2.58 15.41
C VAL A 120 18.33 -2.74 14.85
N GLU A 121 18.87 -3.96 14.97
CA GLU A 121 20.15 -4.32 14.35
C GLU A 121 20.01 -4.34 12.82
N GLY A 122 20.96 -3.73 12.11
CA GLY A 122 20.85 -3.54 10.66
C GLY A 122 19.82 -2.46 10.23
N GLY A 123 18.98 -2.00 11.15
CA GLY A 123 18.02 -0.89 10.92
C GLY A 123 17.02 -1.15 9.80
N TYR A 124 16.60 -0.10 9.10
CA TYR A 124 15.68 -0.19 7.96
C TYR A 124 16.16 -1.16 6.86
N LYS A 125 17.48 -1.27 6.64
CA LYS A 125 18.00 -2.23 5.67
C LYS A 125 17.66 -3.67 6.05
N ALA A 126 17.75 -4.03 7.34
CA ALA A 126 17.36 -5.35 7.83
C ALA A 126 15.83 -5.56 7.65
N TYR A 127 15.02 -4.55 7.96
CA TYR A 127 13.58 -4.60 7.70
C TYR A 127 13.27 -4.87 6.22
N ARG A 128 13.92 -4.16 5.29
CA ARG A 128 13.72 -4.41 3.85
C ARG A 128 14.14 -5.81 3.41
N CYS A 129 15.21 -6.34 3.96
CA CYS A 129 15.59 -7.75 3.71
C CYS A 129 14.51 -8.72 4.22
N GLU A 130 13.91 -8.43 5.39
CA GLU A 130 12.82 -9.23 5.94
C GLU A 130 11.56 -9.17 5.08
N VAL A 131 11.16 -7.98 4.63
CA VAL A 131 10.03 -7.80 3.70
C VAL A 131 10.20 -8.67 2.46
N LEU A 132 11.37 -8.63 1.82
CA LEU A 132 11.62 -9.41 0.61
C LEU A 132 11.69 -10.92 0.90
N ARG A 133 12.27 -11.31 2.03
CA ARG A 133 12.32 -12.71 2.46
C ARG A 133 10.94 -13.31 2.68
N VAL A 134 10.03 -12.56 3.31
CA VAL A 134 8.66 -13.03 3.56
C VAL A 134 7.90 -13.26 2.26
N PHE A 135 8.11 -12.47 1.22
CA PHE A 135 7.49 -12.77 -0.08
C PHE A 135 7.93 -14.13 -0.62
N GLU A 136 9.23 -14.43 -0.56
CA GLU A 136 9.75 -15.71 -1.05
C GLU A 136 9.30 -16.91 -0.20
N ASP A 137 9.26 -16.75 1.12
CA ASP A 137 8.97 -17.84 2.06
C ASP A 137 7.45 -18.06 2.24
N THR A 138 6.64 -17.01 2.22
CA THR A 138 5.22 -17.07 2.61
C THR A 138 4.30 -17.23 1.41
N CYS A 139 4.54 -16.52 0.30
CA CYS A 139 3.62 -16.54 -0.83
C CYS A 139 3.36 -17.95 -1.39
N PRO A 140 4.33 -18.85 -1.51
CA PRO A 140 4.07 -20.21 -2.01
C PRO A 140 3.09 -21.00 -1.14
N GLY A 141 3.05 -20.75 0.17
CA GLY A 141 2.21 -21.44 1.14
C GLY A 141 0.78 -20.85 1.27
N LEU A 142 0.49 -19.70 0.69
CA LEU A 142 -0.83 -19.07 0.79
C LEU A 142 -1.91 -19.93 0.11
N GLN A 143 -3.07 -20.01 0.75
CA GLN A 143 -4.29 -20.57 0.14
C GLN A 143 -5.08 -19.43 -0.54
N LEU A 144 -4.56 -18.91 -1.66
CA LEU A 144 -5.20 -17.80 -2.38
C LEU A 144 -6.42 -18.28 -3.15
N THR A 145 -7.46 -17.42 -3.18
CA THR A 145 -8.58 -17.46 -4.11
C THR A 145 -8.71 -16.09 -4.76
N VAL A 146 -8.67 -16.04 -6.10
CA VAL A 146 -8.73 -14.80 -6.86
C VAL A 146 -10.17 -14.48 -7.23
N LEU A 147 -10.64 -13.30 -6.86
CA LEU A 147 -11.93 -12.74 -7.29
C LEU A 147 -11.73 -12.01 -8.60
N ASN A 148 -12.22 -12.59 -9.69
CA ASN A 148 -12.15 -12.04 -11.03
C ASN A 148 -13.50 -11.43 -11.41
N GLY A 149 -13.54 -10.50 -12.36
CA GLY A 149 -14.76 -9.87 -12.84
C GLY A 149 -14.47 -8.54 -13.51
N TYR A 150 -15.34 -8.15 -14.41
CA TYR A 150 -15.21 -6.91 -15.18
C TYR A 150 -15.07 -5.68 -14.28
N THR A 151 -14.58 -4.58 -14.86
CA THR A 151 -14.51 -3.28 -14.19
C THR A 151 -15.90 -2.88 -13.68
N GLY A 152 -15.98 -2.43 -12.42
CA GLY A 152 -17.24 -2.08 -11.76
C GLY A 152 -18.08 -3.26 -11.26
N ALA A 153 -17.62 -4.51 -11.37
CA ALA A 153 -18.37 -5.68 -10.90
C ALA A 153 -18.52 -5.78 -9.36
N GLY A 154 -17.94 -4.86 -8.58
CA GLY A 154 -18.10 -4.84 -7.13
C GLY A 154 -17.10 -5.71 -6.37
N LYS A 155 -15.99 -6.15 -6.99
CA LYS A 155 -14.96 -7.00 -6.34
C LYS A 155 -14.45 -6.41 -5.03
N THR A 156 -14.13 -5.12 -5.01
CA THR A 156 -13.61 -4.42 -3.84
C THR A 156 -14.63 -4.36 -2.71
N TYR A 157 -15.91 -4.10 -3.02
CA TYR A 157 -16.98 -4.13 -2.02
C TYR A 157 -17.19 -5.53 -1.46
N LEU A 158 -17.13 -6.54 -2.31
CA LEU A 158 -17.23 -7.94 -1.87
C LEU A 158 -16.03 -8.31 -0.96
N LEU A 159 -14.81 -7.92 -1.31
CA LEU A 159 -13.65 -8.12 -0.43
C LEU A 159 -13.82 -7.42 0.93
N GLN A 160 -14.32 -6.19 0.94
CA GLN A 160 -14.59 -5.47 2.20
C GLN A 160 -15.65 -6.19 3.04
N ALA A 161 -16.76 -6.63 2.41
CA ALA A 161 -17.78 -7.41 3.09
C ALA A 161 -17.23 -8.74 3.65
N MET A 162 -16.32 -9.39 2.91
CA MET A 162 -15.62 -10.58 3.39
C MET A 162 -14.72 -10.28 4.59
N ALA A 163 -14.04 -9.14 4.60
CA ALA A 163 -13.24 -8.71 5.75
C ALA A 163 -14.12 -8.44 6.98
N GLU A 164 -15.27 -7.79 6.82
CA GLU A 164 -16.25 -7.56 7.88
C GLU A 164 -16.81 -8.87 8.43
N ALA A 165 -16.96 -9.89 7.58
CA ALA A 165 -17.35 -11.24 7.98
C ALA A 165 -16.21 -12.06 8.62
N GLY A 166 -15.00 -11.49 8.77
CA GLY A 166 -13.85 -12.10 9.43
C GLY A 166 -12.98 -12.99 8.53
N HIS A 167 -13.13 -12.91 7.21
CA HIS A 167 -12.27 -13.60 6.26
C HIS A 167 -10.97 -12.82 5.99
N GLN A 168 -9.91 -13.54 5.64
CA GLN A 168 -8.64 -12.94 5.27
C GLN A 168 -8.71 -12.42 3.84
N ILE A 169 -8.42 -11.14 3.68
CA ILE A 169 -8.43 -10.49 2.36
C ILE A 169 -7.11 -9.75 2.11
N LEU A 170 -6.74 -9.65 0.84
CA LEU A 170 -5.62 -8.85 0.36
C LEU A 170 -6.15 -7.81 -0.66
N ASP A 171 -6.43 -6.60 -0.19
CA ASP A 171 -6.92 -5.48 -0.99
C ASP A 171 -5.72 -4.75 -1.64
N LEU A 172 -5.34 -5.20 -2.82
CA LEU A 172 -4.19 -4.68 -3.56
C LEU A 172 -4.44 -3.28 -4.12
N GLU A 173 -5.65 -3.00 -4.60
CA GLU A 173 -6.05 -1.68 -5.11
C GLU A 173 -6.04 -0.64 -3.98
N GLY A 174 -6.60 -0.96 -2.82
CA GLY A 174 -6.57 -0.09 -1.65
C GLY A 174 -5.15 0.19 -1.15
N MET A 175 -4.28 -0.84 -1.06
CA MET A 175 -2.88 -0.67 -0.70
C MET A 175 -2.09 0.14 -1.73
N ALA A 176 -2.44 0.03 -3.01
CA ALA A 176 -1.83 0.79 -4.09
C ALA A 176 -2.38 2.21 -4.20
N GLN A 177 -3.45 2.57 -3.50
CA GLN A 177 -4.20 3.82 -3.66
C GLN A 177 -4.54 4.06 -5.14
N HIS A 178 -5.08 3.02 -5.82
CA HIS A 178 -5.33 3.05 -7.25
C HIS A 178 -6.37 2.00 -7.65
N LYS A 179 -7.44 2.42 -8.29
CA LYS A 179 -8.57 1.56 -8.70
C LYS A 179 -8.31 0.75 -10.00
N GLY A 180 -7.09 0.27 -10.22
CA GLY A 180 -6.73 -0.63 -11.32
C GLY A 180 -6.91 -0.13 -12.76
N SER A 181 -7.66 0.95 -12.99
CA SER A 181 -8.07 1.45 -14.31
C SER A 181 -7.27 2.67 -14.79
N VAL A 182 -7.44 3.07 -16.06
CA VAL A 182 -6.86 4.34 -16.59
C VAL A 182 -7.37 5.57 -15.82
N PHE A 183 -8.57 5.49 -15.26
CA PHE A 183 -9.17 6.51 -14.40
C PHE A 183 -8.87 6.28 -12.91
N GLY A 184 -8.15 5.22 -12.56
CA GLY A 184 -8.00 4.74 -11.19
C GLY A 184 -7.07 5.56 -10.29
N GLY A 185 -6.34 6.53 -10.84
CA GLY A 185 -5.42 7.38 -10.07
C GLY A 185 -6.15 8.56 -9.42
N ASP A 186 -5.88 8.79 -8.12
CA ASP A 186 -6.35 9.97 -7.40
C ASP A 186 -5.19 10.98 -7.25
N PRO A 187 -5.30 12.20 -7.83
CA PRO A 187 -4.28 13.24 -7.67
C PRO A 187 -4.12 13.75 -6.23
N GLU A 188 -5.18 13.71 -5.44
CA GLU A 188 -5.15 14.15 -4.04
C GLU A 188 -4.51 13.11 -3.13
N ASN A 189 -4.65 11.82 -3.49
CA ASN A 189 -4.06 10.69 -2.80
C ASN A 189 -3.16 9.89 -3.76
N PRO A 190 -1.93 10.36 -4.06
CA PRO A 190 -1.05 9.71 -5.01
C PRO A 190 -0.61 8.34 -4.51
N GLN A 191 -0.39 7.42 -5.46
CA GLN A 191 0.14 6.09 -5.15
C GLN A 191 1.37 6.18 -4.26
N PRO A 192 1.52 5.26 -3.28
CA PRO A 192 2.73 5.17 -2.47
C PRO A 192 3.96 4.87 -3.33
N GLN A 193 5.14 5.02 -2.76
CA GLN A 193 6.36 4.53 -3.39
C GLN A 193 6.36 3.00 -3.43
N GLN A 194 7.07 2.40 -4.41
CA GLN A 194 7.13 0.94 -4.58
C GLN A 194 7.48 0.20 -3.28
N LYS A 195 8.47 0.69 -2.52
CA LYS A 195 8.87 0.05 -1.26
C LYS A 195 7.77 0.12 -0.21
N ARG A 196 7.05 1.25 -0.13
CA ARG A 196 5.93 1.38 0.82
C ARG A 196 4.79 0.44 0.48
N PHE A 197 4.46 0.31 -0.79
CA PHE A 197 3.47 -0.67 -1.26
C PHE A 197 3.87 -2.10 -0.87
N GLU A 198 5.13 -2.49 -1.13
CA GLU A 198 5.65 -3.79 -0.72
C GLU A 198 5.59 -3.98 0.81
N SER A 199 5.91 -2.94 1.59
CA SER A 199 5.80 -3.01 3.05
C SER A 199 4.35 -3.16 3.52
N LEU A 200 3.37 -2.50 2.88
CA LEU A 200 1.95 -2.68 3.19
C LEU A 200 1.49 -4.12 2.89
N VAL A 201 1.88 -4.67 1.75
CA VAL A 201 1.59 -6.07 1.40
C VAL A 201 2.25 -7.02 2.42
N TYR A 202 3.51 -6.78 2.77
CA TYR A 202 4.22 -7.55 3.80
C TYR A 202 3.49 -7.53 5.15
N GLU A 203 3.10 -6.34 5.64
CA GLU A 203 2.37 -6.16 6.91
C GLU A 203 1.09 -7.01 6.93
N LYS A 204 0.43 -7.11 5.79
CA LYS A 204 -0.77 -7.93 5.65
C LYS A 204 -0.45 -9.43 5.61
N LEU A 205 0.57 -9.83 4.84
CA LEU A 205 0.97 -11.24 4.74
C LEU A 205 1.38 -11.85 6.08
N VAL A 206 2.14 -11.12 6.90
CA VAL A 206 2.56 -11.61 8.22
C VAL A 206 1.41 -11.69 9.23
N SER A 207 0.28 -11.07 8.96
CA SER A 207 -0.92 -11.14 9.80
C SER A 207 -1.82 -12.32 9.46
N PHE A 208 -1.57 -13.04 8.36
CA PHE A 208 -2.41 -14.13 7.92
C PHE A 208 -2.12 -15.46 8.65
N ASP A 209 -3.19 -16.17 8.91
CA ASP A 209 -3.17 -17.58 9.27
C ASP A 209 -3.08 -18.40 7.96
N LEU A 210 -1.94 -19.06 7.72
CA LEU A 210 -1.69 -19.80 6.48
C LEU A 210 -2.57 -21.04 6.29
N GLU A 211 -3.25 -21.49 7.37
CA GLU A 211 -4.20 -22.59 7.31
C GLU A 211 -5.60 -22.14 6.80
N LYS A 212 -5.80 -20.82 6.61
CA LYS A 212 -7.06 -20.24 6.15
C LYS A 212 -6.96 -19.66 4.75
N PRO A 213 -8.06 -19.66 3.97
CA PRO A 213 -8.10 -19.00 2.68
C PRO A 213 -7.84 -17.50 2.79
N VAL A 214 -7.16 -16.95 1.78
CA VAL A 214 -6.97 -15.52 1.56
C VAL A 214 -7.61 -15.16 0.22
N TYR A 215 -8.48 -14.18 0.22
CA TYR A 215 -9.17 -13.70 -0.98
C TYR A 215 -8.50 -12.42 -1.49
N VAL A 216 -8.33 -12.33 -2.80
CA VAL A 216 -7.65 -11.21 -3.46
C VAL A 216 -8.34 -10.87 -4.77
N GLU A 217 -8.43 -9.59 -5.13
CA GLU A 217 -8.92 -9.22 -6.47
C GLU A 217 -7.93 -9.58 -7.58
N ALA A 218 -8.49 -9.92 -8.74
CA ALA A 218 -7.70 -10.17 -9.95
C ALA A 218 -7.11 -8.85 -10.46
N GLU A 219 -5.81 -8.70 -10.27
CA GLU A 219 -5.04 -7.56 -10.77
C GLU A 219 -3.94 -8.01 -11.73
N SER A 220 -3.45 -7.09 -12.55
CA SER A 220 -2.28 -7.36 -13.38
C SER A 220 -1.00 -7.33 -12.53
N ALA A 221 0.13 -7.77 -13.12
CA ALA A 221 1.43 -7.65 -12.45
C ALA A 221 1.79 -6.20 -12.07
N LYS A 222 1.01 -5.22 -12.57
CA LYS A 222 1.24 -3.80 -12.36
C LYS A 222 -0.08 -3.07 -12.07
N ILE A 223 -0.13 -2.34 -10.96
CA ILE A 223 -1.24 -1.49 -10.54
C ILE A 223 -0.79 -0.03 -10.64
N GLY A 224 -1.25 0.70 -11.65
CA GLY A 224 -0.76 2.05 -11.94
C GLY A 224 0.75 2.08 -12.16
N LYS A 225 1.51 2.67 -11.24
CA LYS A 225 2.99 2.75 -11.29
C LYS A 225 3.68 1.63 -10.51
N LEU A 226 2.94 0.85 -9.72
CA LEU A 226 3.47 -0.14 -8.79
C LEU A 226 3.48 -1.53 -9.43
N ASN A 227 4.49 -2.31 -9.06
CA ASN A 227 4.59 -3.71 -9.47
C ASN A 227 4.26 -4.61 -8.27
N LEU A 228 3.48 -5.66 -8.50
CA LEU A 228 3.28 -6.70 -7.51
C LEU A 228 4.60 -7.44 -7.23
N PRO A 229 4.88 -7.82 -5.97
CA PRO A 229 5.97 -8.72 -5.67
C PRO A 229 5.86 -10.00 -6.51
N ASN A 230 6.93 -10.38 -7.20
CA ASN A 230 6.89 -11.50 -8.14
C ASN A 230 6.40 -12.81 -7.51
N PRO A 231 6.81 -13.23 -6.29
CA PRO A 231 6.29 -14.45 -5.68
C PRO A 231 4.77 -14.42 -5.48
N LEU A 232 4.22 -13.27 -5.07
CA LEU A 232 2.77 -13.10 -4.92
C LEU A 232 2.07 -13.20 -6.28
N TRP A 233 2.58 -12.51 -7.30
CA TRP A 233 2.03 -12.57 -8.65
C TRP A 233 2.02 -13.98 -9.24
N GLN A 234 3.10 -14.77 -9.07
CA GLN A 234 3.13 -16.16 -9.51
C GLN A 234 2.06 -16.98 -8.78
N LYS A 235 1.93 -16.79 -7.46
CA LYS A 235 0.92 -17.50 -6.66
C LYS A 235 -0.51 -17.16 -7.08
N MET A 236 -0.78 -15.88 -7.37
CA MET A 236 -2.09 -15.45 -7.89
C MET A 236 -2.45 -16.12 -9.21
N LYS A 237 -1.49 -16.31 -10.11
CA LYS A 237 -1.75 -16.98 -11.41
C LYS A 237 -2.12 -18.46 -11.27
N GLU A 238 -1.64 -19.11 -10.22
CA GLU A 238 -1.89 -20.53 -9.95
C GLU A 238 -3.15 -20.75 -9.10
N ALA A 239 -3.70 -19.70 -8.51
CA ALA A 239 -4.82 -19.77 -7.60
C ALA A 239 -6.15 -20.12 -8.32
N PRO A 240 -7.10 -20.76 -7.63
CA PRO A 240 -8.48 -20.89 -8.08
C PRO A 240 -9.13 -19.52 -8.24
N ILE A 241 -10.03 -19.41 -9.22
CA ILE A 241 -10.69 -18.17 -9.60
C ILE A 241 -12.19 -18.30 -9.40
N ILE A 242 -12.78 -17.27 -8.81
CA ILE A 242 -14.23 -17.08 -8.75
C ILE A 242 -14.58 -15.86 -9.60
N GLU A 243 -15.43 -16.04 -10.59
CA GLU A 243 -15.92 -14.94 -11.41
C GLU A 243 -17.06 -14.21 -10.70
N ILE A 244 -16.89 -12.92 -10.48
CA ILE A 244 -17.94 -12.04 -9.96
C ILE A 244 -18.59 -11.35 -11.14
N PHE A 245 -19.88 -11.58 -11.31
CA PHE A 245 -20.65 -10.99 -12.39
C PHE A 245 -21.68 -10.00 -11.85
N SER A 246 -21.69 -8.81 -12.46
CA SER A 246 -22.72 -7.80 -12.24
C SER A 246 -23.23 -7.27 -13.59
N PRO A 247 -24.55 -6.98 -13.70
CA PRO A 247 -25.10 -6.39 -14.92
C PRO A 247 -24.45 -5.05 -15.29
N LEU A 248 -24.38 -4.75 -16.59
CA LEU A 248 -23.73 -3.55 -17.12
C LEU A 248 -24.27 -2.27 -16.45
N GLU A 249 -25.58 -2.15 -16.37
CA GLU A 249 -26.26 -1.01 -15.74
C GLU A 249 -25.82 -0.79 -14.29
N GLU A 250 -25.71 -1.88 -13.53
CA GLU A 250 -25.30 -1.84 -12.11
C GLU A 250 -23.82 -1.50 -11.96
N ARG A 251 -22.99 -2.04 -12.85
CA ARG A 251 -21.56 -1.73 -12.93
C ARG A 251 -21.35 -0.22 -13.21
N ALA A 252 -22.12 0.34 -14.14
CA ALA A 252 -22.05 1.76 -14.46
C ALA A 252 -22.52 2.63 -13.29
N ARG A 253 -23.63 2.28 -12.65
CA ARG A 253 -24.12 2.97 -11.45
C ARG A 253 -23.08 2.96 -10.32
N HIS A 254 -22.45 1.84 -10.11
CA HIS A 254 -21.40 1.69 -9.12
C HIS A 254 -20.20 2.61 -9.40
N ILE A 255 -19.71 2.61 -10.65
CA ILE A 255 -18.60 3.48 -11.05
C ILE A 255 -18.96 4.97 -10.88
N ILE A 256 -20.18 5.37 -11.24
CA ILE A 256 -20.63 6.75 -11.05
C ILE A 256 -20.55 7.15 -9.57
N ASN A 257 -21.01 6.29 -8.67
CA ASN A 257 -20.94 6.55 -7.23
C ASN A 257 -19.50 6.62 -6.72
N ASP A 258 -18.63 5.73 -7.20
CA ASP A 258 -17.22 5.67 -6.80
C ASP A 258 -16.37 6.84 -7.28
N TYR A 259 -16.86 7.55 -8.29
CA TYR A 259 -16.19 8.68 -8.93
C TYR A 259 -16.99 9.99 -8.82
N GLU A 260 -17.77 10.16 -7.74
CA GLU A 260 -18.52 11.40 -7.49
C GLU A 260 -17.64 12.65 -7.57
N ASP A 261 -16.41 12.60 -7.06
CA ASP A 261 -15.44 13.71 -7.11
C ASP A 261 -15.03 14.11 -8.54
N TRP A 262 -15.22 13.21 -9.52
CA TRP A 262 -14.93 13.49 -10.92
C TRP A 262 -16.09 14.18 -11.63
N ILE A 263 -17.33 13.93 -11.19
CA ILE A 263 -18.56 14.40 -11.83
C ILE A 263 -18.66 15.93 -11.88
N GLY A 264 -17.91 16.64 -11.01
CA GLY A 264 -17.82 18.10 -11.00
C GLY A 264 -16.70 18.71 -11.85
N ASP A 265 -15.78 17.89 -12.40
CA ASP A 265 -14.59 18.37 -13.13
C ASP A 265 -14.61 17.93 -14.60
N GLU A 266 -15.36 18.66 -15.42
CA GLU A 266 -15.47 18.39 -16.87
C GLU A 266 -14.10 18.40 -17.56
N THR A 267 -13.19 19.28 -17.15
CA THR A 267 -11.85 19.39 -17.74
C THR A 267 -11.05 18.11 -17.49
N ARG A 268 -11.11 17.58 -16.30
CA ARG A 268 -10.43 16.32 -15.92
C ARG A 268 -10.97 15.14 -16.71
N ILE A 269 -12.29 15.07 -16.86
CA ILE A 269 -12.95 14.02 -17.65
C ILE A 269 -12.52 14.10 -19.11
N GLU A 270 -12.61 15.29 -19.75
CA GLU A 270 -12.20 15.46 -21.15
C GLU A 270 -10.72 15.12 -21.38
N MET A 271 -9.83 15.58 -20.52
CA MET A 271 -8.40 15.24 -20.59
C MET A 271 -8.15 13.75 -20.46
N THR A 272 -8.95 13.04 -19.68
CA THR A 272 -8.81 11.60 -19.51
C THR A 272 -9.37 10.83 -20.70
N LEU A 273 -10.50 11.27 -21.27
CA LEU A 273 -11.02 10.74 -22.52
C LEU A 273 -10.03 10.94 -23.69
N ASP A 274 -9.29 12.05 -23.71
CA ASP A 274 -8.25 12.29 -24.71
C ASP A 274 -7.11 11.28 -24.69
N ARG A 275 -6.80 10.68 -23.54
CA ARG A 275 -5.82 9.60 -23.42
C ARG A 275 -6.25 8.32 -24.13
N LEU A 276 -7.53 8.20 -24.44
CA LEU A 276 -8.10 7.04 -25.13
C LEU A 276 -8.04 7.18 -26.68
N THR A 277 -7.59 8.31 -27.23
CA THR A 277 -7.48 8.56 -28.68
C THR A 277 -6.59 7.57 -29.41
N GLY A 278 -5.61 6.96 -28.74
CA GLY A 278 -4.78 5.88 -29.29
C GLY A 278 -5.51 4.54 -29.45
N PHE A 279 -6.73 4.41 -28.95
CA PHE A 279 -7.49 3.17 -28.90
C PHE A 279 -8.85 3.24 -29.56
N HIS A 280 -9.38 4.44 -29.77
CA HIS A 280 -10.71 4.68 -30.31
C HIS A 280 -10.70 5.77 -31.38
N SER A 281 -11.72 5.72 -32.27
CA SER A 281 -11.91 6.75 -33.29
C SER A 281 -12.20 8.12 -32.66
N SER A 282 -11.87 9.20 -33.38
CA SER A 282 -12.23 10.56 -32.95
C SER A 282 -13.73 10.75 -32.79
N GLU A 283 -14.55 10.00 -33.57
CA GLU A 283 -16.00 10.00 -33.47
C GLU A 283 -16.47 9.43 -32.13
N THR A 284 -15.93 8.27 -31.71
CA THR A 284 -16.24 7.65 -30.43
C THR A 284 -15.85 8.55 -29.26
N ILE A 285 -14.65 9.12 -29.30
CA ILE A 285 -14.20 10.07 -28.27
C ILE A 285 -15.09 11.33 -28.22
N GLY A 286 -15.46 11.84 -29.40
CA GLY A 286 -16.37 12.98 -29.53
C GLY A 286 -17.73 12.71 -28.88
N LYS A 287 -18.32 11.55 -29.13
CA LYS A 287 -19.58 11.11 -28.52
C LYS A 287 -19.48 11.02 -27.00
N TRP A 288 -18.40 10.44 -26.46
CA TRP A 288 -18.20 10.36 -25.01
C TRP A 288 -18.05 11.74 -24.36
N LYS A 289 -17.35 12.68 -25.02
CA LYS A 289 -17.24 14.06 -24.54
C LYS A 289 -18.58 14.78 -24.56
N GLU A 290 -19.42 14.54 -25.56
CA GLU A 290 -20.78 15.09 -25.61
C GLU A 290 -21.63 14.57 -24.47
N LEU A 291 -21.66 13.26 -24.23
CA LEU A 291 -22.34 12.66 -23.07
C LEU A 291 -21.85 13.25 -21.73
N ALA A 292 -20.56 13.50 -21.60
CA ALA A 292 -20.01 14.14 -20.39
C ALA A 292 -20.52 15.56 -20.19
N ARG A 293 -20.58 16.39 -21.28
CA ARG A 293 -21.11 17.76 -21.24
C ARG A 293 -22.61 17.81 -20.96
N GLU A 294 -23.36 16.84 -21.48
CA GLU A 294 -24.78 16.68 -21.23
C GLU A 294 -25.11 16.06 -19.88
N LYS A 295 -24.07 15.62 -19.12
CA LYS A 295 -24.20 14.95 -17.83
C LYS A 295 -24.93 13.60 -17.90
N GLU A 296 -24.92 12.97 -19.05
CA GLU A 296 -25.48 11.65 -19.29
C GLU A 296 -24.50 10.56 -18.81
N TRP A 297 -24.21 10.58 -17.51
CA TRP A 297 -23.16 9.77 -16.89
C TRP A 297 -23.36 8.27 -17.07
N GLN A 298 -24.61 7.80 -16.96
CA GLN A 298 -24.93 6.39 -17.13
C GLN A 298 -24.54 5.90 -18.54
N ALA A 299 -24.97 6.65 -19.58
CA ALA A 299 -24.68 6.30 -20.97
C ALA A 299 -23.17 6.42 -21.30
N LEU A 300 -22.48 7.41 -20.72
CA LEU A 300 -21.04 7.56 -20.86
C LEU A 300 -20.29 6.36 -20.28
N VAL A 301 -20.61 5.98 -19.04
CA VAL A 301 -19.90 4.90 -18.35
C VAL A 301 -20.23 3.54 -18.98
N GLU A 302 -21.49 3.28 -19.34
CA GLU A 302 -21.85 2.06 -20.09
C GLU A 302 -21.08 1.96 -21.39
N GLY A 303 -21.01 3.06 -22.19
CA GLY A 303 -20.25 3.08 -23.43
C GLY A 303 -18.75 2.84 -23.20
N LEU A 304 -18.15 3.40 -22.15
CA LEU A 304 -16.76 3.13 -21.78
C LEU A 304 -16.55 1.67 -21.37
N LEU A 305 -17.47 1.12 -20.58
CA LEU A 305 -17.39 -0.28 -20.14
C LEU A 305 -17.44 -1.23 -21.34
N GLU A 306 -18.44 -1.12 -22.21
CA GLU A 306 -18.64 -2.02 -23.34
C GLU A 306 -17.54 -1.88 -24.41
N GLU A 307 -17.18 -0.63 -24.76
CA GLU A 307 -16.32 -0.41 -25.92
C GLU A 307 -14.83 -0.38 -25.56
N HIS A 308 -14.47 0.02 -24.34
CA HIS A 308 -13.06 0.11 -23.95
C HIS A 308 -12.65 -0.98 -22.96
N TYR A 309 -13.32 -1.09 -21.82
CA TYR A 309 -12.86 -1.96 -20.74
C TYR A 309 -13.12 -3.45 -21.02
N ASP A 310 -14.35 -3.82 -21.35
CA ASP A 310 -14.72 -5.24 -21.49
C ASP A 310 -14.02 -5.91 -22.67
N LYS A 311 -13.85 -5.19 -23.79
CA LYS A 311 -13.09 -5.67 -24.93
C LYS A 311 -11.62 -5.98 -24.60
N ARG A 312 -11.03 -5.17 -23.72
CA ARG A 312 -9.64 -5.38 -23.27
C ARG A 312 -9.51 -6.49 -22.26
N TYR A 313 -10.52 -6.66 -21.44
CA TYR A 313 -10.58 -7.74 -20.46
C TYR A 313 -10.64 -9.10 -21.16
N THR A 314 -11.40 -9.23 -22.24
CA THR A 314 -11.50 -10.47 -23.05
C THR A 314 -10.24 -10.77 -23.85
N VAL A 315 -9.49 -9.74 -24.29
CA VAL A 315 -8.31 -9.89 -25.18
C VAL A 315 -6.98 -9.98 -24.40
N GLY A 316 -6.88 -9.42 -23.20
CA GLY A 316 -5.62 -9.31 -22.47
C GLY A 316 -5.69 -9.49 -20.95
N GLY A 317 -6.86 -9.38 -20.34
CA GLY A 317 -7.00 -9.32 -18.89
C GLY A 317 -6.97 -10.67 -18.17
N THR A 318 -7.52 -11.71 -18.79
CA THR A 318 -7.61 -13.05 -18.19
C THR A 318 -6.54 -14.03 -18.68
N GLY A 319 -5.77 -13.67 -19.72
CA GLY A 319 -4.76 -14.56 -20.32
C GLY A 319 -3.63 -14.99 -19.38
N HIS A 320 -3.56 -14.41 -18.18
CA HIS A 320 -2.58 -14.74 -17.15
C HIS A 320 -3.14 -15.62 -16.05
N PHE A 321 -4.46 -15.76 -15.95
CA PHE A 321 -5.14 -16.51 -14.90
C PHE A 321 -5.79 -17.79 -15.44
N ASN A 322 -6.07 -18.71 -14.54
CA ASN A 322 -6.84 -19.93 -14.84
C ASN A 322 -8.28 -19.62 -15.28
N VAL A 323 -8.97 -20.61 -15.84
CA VAL A 323 -10.41 -20.50 -16.11
C VAL A 323 -11.16 -20.44 -14.76
N PRO A 324 -12.16 -19.56 -14.61
CA PRO A 324 -12.96 -19.52 -13.40
C PRO A 324 -13.58 -20.87 -13.07
N GLU A 325 -13.46 -21.32 -11.82
CA GLU A 325 -14.05 -22.57 -11.34
C GLU A 325 -15.56 -22.44 -11.15
N ARG A 326 -16.01 -21.25 -10.78
CA ARG A 326 -17.43 -20.92 -10.59
C ARG A 326 -17.67 -19.43 -10.77
N ARG A 327 -18.96 -19.08 -10.89
CA ARG A 327 -19.44 -17.70 -10.98
C ARG A 327 -20.37 -17.41 -9.81
N VAL A 328 -20.24 -16.20 -9.25
CA VAL A 328 -21.14 -15.62 -8.26
C VAL A 328 -21.79 -14.38 -8.89
N ASP A 329 -23.11 -14.38 -8.93
CA ASP A 329 -23.88 -13.26 -9.48
C ASP A 329 -24.08 -12.19 -8.39
N LEU A 330 -23.73 -10.96 -8.72
CA LEU A 330 -23.89 -9.77 -7.86
C LEU A 330 -24.84 -8.78 -8.57
N PRO A 331 -26.16 -9.00 -8.45
CA PRO A 331 -27.16 -8.23 -9.18
C PRO A 331 -27.24 -6.76 -8.75
N ASN A 332 -26.74 -6.43 -7.58
CA ASN A 332 -26.57 -5.08 -7.07
C ASN A 332 -25.52 -5.10 -5.94
N HIS A 333 -25.11 -3.91 -5.46
CA HIS A 333 -24.12 -3.79 -4.40
C HIS A 333 -24.73 -3.44 -3.02
N ALA A 334 -26.02 -3.79 -2.81
CA ALA A 334 -26.66 -3.63 -1.52
C ALA A 334 -26.04 -4.58 -0.47
N LYS A 335 -26.06 -4.17 0.79
CA LYS A 335 -25.42 -4.90 1.88
C LYS A 335 -25.88 -6.36 1.95
N GLU A 336 -27.17 -6.60 1.85
CA GLU A 336 -27.77 -7.96 1.93
C GLU A 336 -27.28 -8.83 0.76
N THR A 337 -27.14 -8.25 -0.44
CA THR A 337 -26.62 -8.96 -1.62
C THR A 337 -25.14 -9.31 -1.44
N LEU A 338 -24.36 -8.40 -0.90
CA LEU A 338 -22.95 -8.64 -0.60
C LEU A 338 -22.78 -9.72 0.47
N GLU A 339 -23.56 -9.70 1.55
CA GLU A 339 -23.55 -10.73 2.59
C GLU A 339 -23.90 -12.12 2.03
N GLN A 340 -24.90 -12.22 1.13
CA GLN A 340 -25.22 -13.46 0.44
C GLN A 340 -24.06 -13.93 -0.45
N ALA A 341 -23.49 -13.02 -1.25
CA ALA A 341 -22.36 -13.33 -2.12
C ALA A 341 -21.13 -13.80 -1.35
N VAL A 342 -20.86 -13.24 -0.16
CA VAL A 342 -19.83 -13.76 0.76
C VAL A 342 -20.08 -15.21 1.08
N GLY A 343 -21.32 -15.57 1.45
CA GLY A 343 -21.70 -16.97 1.72
C GLY A 343 -21.43 -17.88 0.52
N GLU A 344 -21.74 -17.41 -0.70
CA GLU A 344 -21.51 -18.17 -1.92
C GLU A 344 -20.01 -18.30 -2.25
N VAL A 345 -19.21 -17.26 -2.05
CA VAL A 345 -17.76 -17.29 -2.28
C VAL A 345 -17.06 -18.25 -1.32
N VAL A 346 -17.46 -18.32 -0.06
CA VAL A 346 -16.77 -19.17 0.93
C VAL A 346 -17.31 -20.60 0.97
N ALA A 347 -18.49 -20.87 0.42
CA ALA A 347 -19.02 -22.23 0.27
C ALA A 347 -18.10 -23.04 -0.67
N ARG A 348 -17.54 -24.16 -0.17
CA ARG A 348 -16.64 -25.05 -0.92
C ARG A 348 -17.40 -25.97 -1.85
#